data_f09cffab365cc28f0aba3af2d0df94c0
#
_entry.id   f09cffab365cc28f0aba3af2d0df94c0
#
_cell.length_a   1.000
_cell.length_b   1.000
_cell.length_c   1.000
_cell.angle_alpha   90.00
_cell.angle_beta   90.00
_cell.angle_gamma   90.00
#
_symmetry.space_group_name_H-M   'P 1'
#
loop_
_entity.id
_entity.type
_entity.pdbx_description
1 polymer ?
#
loop_
_entity_poly.entity_id
_entity_poly.type
_entity_poly.pdbx_seq_one_letter_code
_entity_poly.pdbx_strand_id
1 'polypeptide(L)'
;EALLALQQEAKTLQNKAFYCSQTHNVLLTKRNLLLENNHACNINLLSDKGCIPDDLVPSNSHLRTIYTSDKFKNFIKCVLSTDKIYPYADTLSSINYNYYQRNQQLGWHFDNASFAITLMIQPSTSGGKFQYVVDARNVEKNTVKIPLIESVLKNKYPVENLHIEEGTLVLFYGRNYLHRVTPVTSSIPRILATLNYNHEKDLQLEENARLTFFGRLH
;
A
#
# COMPACT_ATOMS: atom_id res chain seq x y z
N GLU A 1 3.20 -7.69 -23.68
CA GLU A 1 3.18 -6.33 -24.26
C GLU A 1 2.71 -5.28 -23.24
N ALA A 2 1.50 -5.41 -22.64
CA ALA A 2 0.97 -4.42 -21.70
C ALA A 2 1.88 -4.18 -20.48
N LEU A 3 2.47 -5.22 -19.89
CA LEU A 3 3.38 -5.09 -18.76
C LEU A 3 4.64 -4.28 -19.12
N LEU A 4 5.23 -4.54 -20.30
CA LEU A 4 6.38 -3.78 -20.79
C LEU A 4 6.03 -2.29 -21.00
N ALA A 5 4.83 -2.00 -21.51
CA ALA A 5 4.35 -0.63 -21.65
C ALA A 5 4.21 0.05 -20.26
N LEU A 6 3.66 -0.65 -19.28
CA LEU A 6 3.54 -0.14 -17.90
C LEU A 6 4.92 0.06 -17.23
N GLN A 7 5.88 -0.81 -17.48
CA GLN A 7 7.25 -0.63 -16.98
C GLN A 7 7.91 0.61 -17.57
N GLN A 8 7.73 0.86 -18.88
CA GLN A 8 8.24 2.06 -19.54
C GLN A 8 7.52 3.32 -19.04
N GLU A 9 6.20 3.27 -18.90
CA GLU A 9 5.40 4.38 -18.34
C GLU A 9 5.88 4.72 -16.93
N ALA A 10 6.00 3.72 -16.05
CA ALA A 10 6.47 3.91 -14.69
C ALA A 10 7.87 4.55 -14.63
N LYS A 11 8.81 4.12 -15.48
CA LYS A 11 10.14 4.74 -15.57
C LYS A 11 10.07 6.19 -16.01
N THR A 12 9.22 6.50 -16.98
CA THR A 12 9.06 7.89 -17.48
C THR A 12 8.44 8.80 -16.42
N LEU A 13 7.52 8.29 -15.61
CA LEU A 13 6.85 9.06 -14.58
C LEU A 13 7.67 9.23 -13.29
N GLN A 14 8.68 8.39 -13.06
CA GLN A 14 9.40 8.32 -11.78
C GLN A 14 9.99 9.66 -11.33
N ASN A 15 10.44 10.52 -12.25
CA ASN A 15 10.98 11.84 -11.94
C ASN A 15 9.92 12.86 -11.48
N LYS A 16 8.64 12.56 -11.69
CA LYS A 16 7.50 13.36 -11.23
C LYS A 16 6.92 12.85 -9.90
N ALA A 17 7.43 11.74 -9.37
CA ALA A 17 6.92 11.18 -8.13
C ALA A 17 7.18 12.11 -6.95
N PHE A 18 6.17 12.29 -6.12
CA PHE A 18 6.31 12.91 -4.82
C PHE A 18 6.89 11.87 -3.84
N TYR A 19 8.03 12.18 -3.26
CA TYR A 19 8.70 11.31 -2.30
C TYR A 19 8.35 11.73 -0.87
N CYS A 20 7.58 10.90 -0.19
CA CYS A 20 7.23 11.09 1.20
C CYS A 20 8.12 10.24 2.11
N SER A 21 8.39 10.77 3.31
CA SER A 21 9.04 10.05 4.40
C SER A 21 8.34 10.44 5.69
N GLN A 22 7.85 9.45 6.42
CA GLN A 22 7.15 9.66 7.68
C GLN A 22 7.51 8.61 8.72
N THR A 23 7.44 9.01 9.98
CA THR A 23 7.56 8.13 11.12
C THR A 23 6.19 7.93 11.76
N HIS A 24 5.81 6.69 11.97
CA HIS A 24 4.53 6.32 12.57
C HIS A 24 4.69 5.13 13.51
N ASN A 25 3.72 4.82 14.32
CA ASN A 25 3.64 3.54 15.00
C ASN A 25 2.78 2.55 14.19
N VAL A 26 2.85 1.29 14.57
CA VAL A 26 2.15 0.19 13.86
C VAL A 26 0.62 0.34 13.84
N LEU A 27 0.05 1.05 14.81
CA LEU A 27 -1.41 1.24 14.93
C LEU A 27 -1.89 2.53 14.24
N LEU A 28 -0.96 3.35 13.72
CA LEU A 28 -1.24 4.67 13.13
C LEU A 28 -1.99 5.60 14.08
N THR A 29 -1.70 5.51 15.37
CA THR A 29 -2.31 6.30 16.43
C THR A 29 -1.33 7.30 17.03
N LYS A 30 -1.82 8.23 17.83
CA LYS A 30 -0.94 9.07 18.65
C LYS A 30 -0.19 8.21 19.67
N ARG A 31 1.06 8.60 19.95
CA ARG A 31 1.85 8.02 21.04
C ARG A 31 1.11 8.14 22.37
N ASN A 32 1.15 7.08 23.18
CA ASN A 32 0.56 7.08 24.52
C ASN A 32 1.67 7.09 25.58
N LEU A 33 1.88 8.24 26.22
CA LEU A 33 2.92 8.44 27.24
C LEU A 33 2.67 7.69 28.55
N LEU A 34 1.47 7.14 28.76
CA LEU A 34 1.14 6.31 29.92
C LEU A 34 1.61 4.85 29.76
N LEU A 35 2.02 4.47 28.56
CA LEU A 35 2.51 3.13 28.24
C LEU A 35 4.03 3.16 28.06
N GLU A 36 4.67 2.00 28.24
CA GLU A 36 6.11 1.87 28.07
C GLU A 36 6.58 2.27 26.67
N ASN A 37 7.83 2.68 26.55
CA ASN A 37 8.42 3.05 25.25
C ASN A 37 8.47 1.89 24.24
N ASN A 38 8.49 0.66 24.73
CA ASN A 38 8.48 -0.56 23.91
C ASN A 38 7.07 -1.07 23.58
N HIS A 39 6.02 -0.41 24.01
CA HIS A 39 4.64 -0.71 23.62
C HIS A 39 4.42 -0.40 22.14
N ALA A 40 3.60 -1.20 21.47
CA ALA A 40 3.36 -1.13 20.02
C ALA A 40 2.99 0.29 19.52
N CYS A 41 2.19 1.07 20.29
CA CYS A 41 1.83 2.45 19.91
C CYS A 41 2.97 3.47 20.12
N ASN A 42 4.10 3.08 20.74
CA ASN A 42 5.21 3.99 21.07
C ASN A 42 6.48 3.69 20.24
N ILE A 43 6.52 2.58 19.53
CA ILE A 43 7.66 2.21 18.65
C ILE A 43 7.52 2.97 17.34
N ASN A 44 8.53 3.75 17.01
CA ASN A 44 8.62 4.49 15.75
C ASN A 44 9.08 3.58 14.60
N LEU A 45 8.36 3.62 13.50
CA LEU A 45 8.61 2.88 12.28
C LEU A 45 8.71 3.87 11.12
N LEU A 46 9.68 3.67 10.24
CA LEU A 46 9.88 4.49 9.06
C LEU A 46 9.08 3.95 7.88
N SER A 47 8.39 4.83 7.17
CA SER A 47 7.79 4.58 5.87
C SER A 47 8.18 5.69 4.92
N ASP A 48 8.83 5.31 3.82
CA ASP A 48 9.26 6.24 2.78
C ASP A 48 9.12 5.61 1.40
N LYS A 49 8.55 6.35 0.49
CA LYS A 49 8.32 5.93 -0.90
C LYS A 49 8.05 7.12 -1.81
N GLY A 50 8.20 6.92 -3.11
CA GLY A 50 7.68 7.84 -4.12
C GLY A 50 6.26 7.44 -4.55
N CYS A 51 5.44 8.43 -4.87
CA CYS A 51 4.07 8.22 -5.34
C CYS A 51 3.76 9.09 -6.56
N ILE A 52 3.18 8.49 -7.60
CA ILE A 52 2.54 9.21 -8.71
C ILE A 52 1.04 9.13 -8.50
N PRO A 53 0.34 10.26 -8.35
CA PRO A 53 -1.11 10.29 -8.25
C PRO A 53 -1.81 10.03 -9.58
N ASP A 54 -3.10 9.73 -9.52
CA ASP A 54 -3.93 9.34 -10.66
C ASP A 54 -3.92 10.36 -11.80
N ASP A 55 -4.02 11.64 -11.52
CA ASP A 55 -4.08 12.70 -12.53
C ASP A 55 -2.79 12.83 -13.37
N LEU A 56 -1.66 12.30 -12.90
CA LEU A 56 -0.41 12.22 -13.65
C LEU A 56 -0.26 10.91 -14.45
N VAL A 57 -1.13 9.92 -14.24
CA VAL A 57 -1.16 8.70 -15.04
C VAL A 57 -1.77 9.03 -16.41
N PRO A 58 -1.12 8.71 -17.55
CA PRO A 58 -1.62 9.04 -18.88
C PRO A 58 -3.03 8.52 -19.14
N SER A 59 -3.82 9.27 -19.92
CA SER A 59 -5.19 8.87 -20.27
C SER A 59 -5.27 7.57 -21.08
N ASN A 60 -4.22 7.25 -21.84
CA ASN A 60 -4.09 6.03 -22.63
C ASN A 60 -3.34 4.91 -21.90
N SER A 61 -3.07 5.05 -20.60
CA SER A 61 -2.41 4.02 -19.79
C SER A 61 -3.19 2.71 -19.76
N HIS A 62 -2.48 1.59 -19.84
CA HIS A 62 -3.08 0.26 -19.61
C HIS A 62 -3.64 0.11 -18.18
N LEU A 63 -3.12 0.84 -17.19
CA LEU A 63 -3.72 0.84 -15.84
C LEU A 63 -5.15 1.39 -15.87
N ARG A 64 -5.40 2.47 -16.62
CA ARG A 64 -6.76 3.02 -16.78
C ARG A 64 -7.67 2.04 -17.47
N THR A 65 -7.18 1.36 -18.51
CA THR A 65 -7.95 0.33 -19.22
C THR A 65 -8.36 -0.81 -18.27
N ILE A 66 -7.44 -1.28 -17.42
CA ILE A 66 -7.75 -2.31 -16.41
C ILE A 66 -8.75 -1.74 -15.39
N TYR A 67 -8.45 -0.59 -14.82
CA TYR A 67 -9.23 0.02 -13.73
C TYR A 67 -10.67 0.32 -14.13
N THR A 68 -10.89 0.80 -15.36
CA THR A 68 -12.25 1.13 -15.85
C THR A 68 -13.02 -0.07 -16.41
N SER A 69 -12.35 -1.20 -16.64
CA SER A 69 -12.92 -2.42 -17.20
C SER A 69 -14.03 -3.01 -16.30
N ASP A 70 -15.22 -3.20 -16.86
CA ASP A 70 -16.31 -3.87 -16.13
C ASP A 70 -15.99 -5.32 -15.80
N LYS A 71 -15.22 -6.02 -16.67
CA LYS A 71 -14.75 -7.38 -16.38
C LYS A 71 -13.85 -7.41 -15.14
N PHE A 72 -12.93 -6.45 -15.02
CA PHE A 72 -12.06 -6.34 -13.85
C PHE A 72 -12.86 -5.97 -12.60
N LYS A 73 -13.73 -4.96 -12.67
CA LYS A 73 -14.60 -4.58 -11.54
C LYS A 73 -15.48 -5.75 -11.08
N ASN A 74 -16.07 -6.51 -12.01
CA ASN A 74 -16.88 -7.67 -11.67
C ASN A 74 -16.06 -8.79 -11.03
N PHE A 75 -14.83 -9.03 -11.50
CA PHE A 75 -13.90 -9.95 -10.86
C PHE A 75 -13.61 -9.52 -9.41
N ILE A 76 -13.28 -8.25 -9.18
CA ILE A 76 -13.01 -7.73 -7.83
C ILE A 76 -14.25 -7.85 -6.93
N LYS A 77 -15.44 -7.50 -7.43
CA LYS A 77 -16.70 -7.65 -6.68
C LYS A 77 -16.94 -9.11 -6.28
N CYS A 78 -16.70 -10.03 -7.19
CA CYS A 78 -16.85 -11.47 -6.91
C CYS A 78 -15.89 -11.93 -5.81
N VAL A 79 -14.60 -11.57 -5.90
CA VAL A 79 -13.59 -11.96 -4.91
C VAL A 79 -13.87 -11.35 -3.52
N LEU A 80 -14.35 -10.11 -3.49
CA LEU A 80 -14.67 -9.41 -2.25
C LEU A 80 -16.07 -9.73 -1.71
N SER A 81 -16.86 -10.54 -2.42
CA SER A 81 -18.25 -10.85 -2.09
C SER A 81 -19.08 -9.57 -1.86
N THR A 82 -18.93 -8.60 -2.76
CA THR A 82 -19.65 -7.31 -2.70
C THR A 82 -20.33 -6.99 -4.02
N ASP A 83 -21.48 -6.33 -3.96
CA ASP A 83 -22.20 -5.91 -5.16
C ASP A 83 -21.69 -4.60 -5.74
N LYS A 84 -21.00 -3.80 -4.94
CA LYS A 84 -20.65 -2.43 -5.30
C LYS A 84 -19.20 -2.10 -4.90
N ILE A 85 -18.48 -1.51 -5.85
CA ILE A 85 -17.20 -0.85 -5.64
C ILE A 85 -17.19 0.45 -6.44
N TYR A 86 -16.56 1.48 -5.90
CA TYR A 86 -16.51 2.81 -6.49
C TYR A 86 -15.06 3.32 -6.54
N PRO A 87 -14.70 4.11 -7.55
CA PRO A 87 -13.45 4.86 -7.52
C PRO A 87 -13.48 5.90 -6.39
N TYR A 88 -12.33 6.43 -6.05
CA TYR A 88 -12.28 7.64 -5.23
C TYR A 88 -12.81 8.84 -6.01
N ALA A 89 -13.48 9.76 -5.32
CA ALA A 89 -14.07 10.95 -5.92
C ALA A 89 -13.04 12.10 -6.11
N ASP A 90 -11.88 12.01 -5.47
CA ASP A 90 -10.77 12.92 -5.74
C ASP A 90 -9.95 12.48 -6.95
N THR A 91 -9.19 13.41 -7.54
CA THR A 91 -8.41 13.20 -8.76
C THR A 91 -7.05 12.53 -8.54
N LEU A 92 -6.69 12.17 -7.30
CA LEU A 92 -5.34 11.73 -6.95
C LEU A 92 -5.27 10.25 -6.59
N SER A 93 -6.35 9.65 -6.07
CA SER A 93 -6.24 8.47 -5.23
C SER A 93 -6.59 7.15 -5.91
N SER A 94 -7.28 7.17 -7.07
CA SER A 94 -7.83 5.95 -7.69
C SER A 94 -6.77 5.04 -8.28
N ILE A 95 -5.81 5.58 -9.02
CA ILE A 95 -4.70 4.83 -9.62
C ILE A 95 -3.40 5.50 -9.19
N ASN A 96 -2.45 4.73 -8.66
CA ASN A 96 -1.18 5.30 -8.26
C ASN A 96 -0.02 4.40 -8.65
N TYR A 97 1.11 4.97 -9.06
CA TYR A 97 2.39 4.26 -9.03
C TYR A 97 3.10 4.53 -7.71
N ASN A 98 3.68 3.49 -7.13
CA ASN A 98 4.47 3.54 -5.90
C ASN A 98 5.88 3.06 -6.17
N TYR A 99 6.88 3.85 -5.77
CA TYR A 99 8.30 3.61 -6.00
C TYR A 99 9.01 3.44 -4.67
N TYR A 100 9.76 2.35 -4.53
CA TYR A 100 10.67 2.14 -3.41
C TYR A 100 12.09 2.08 -3.97
N GLN A 101 12.81 3.17 -3.82
CA GLN A 101 14.22 3.26 -4.19
C GLN A 101 15.10 2.56 -3.14
N ARG A 102 16.41 2.47 -3.41
CA ARG A 102 17.36 1.93 -2.44
C ARG A 102 17.19 2.61 -1.08
N ASN A 103 17.15 1.79 -0.03
CA ASN A 103 16.89 2.12 1.38
C ASN A 103 15.45 2.53 1.71
N GLN A 104 14.57 2.71 0.74
CA GLN A 104 13.16 2.98 1.00
C GLN A 104 12.39 1.72 1.39
N GLN A 105 11.37 1.89 2.23
CA GLN A 105 10.62 0.84 2.87
C GLN A 105 9.20 1.28 3.23
N LEU A 106 8.38 0.34 3.63
CA LEU A 106 7.10 0.61 4.28
C LEU A 106 7.09 -0.12 5.62
N GLY A 107 7.12 0.61 6.72
CA GLY A 107 7.17 0.07 8.08
C GLY A 107 5.95 -0.79 8.41
N TRP A 108 6.03 -1.61 9.44
CA TRP A 108 4.90 -2.42 9.89
C TRP A 108 3.68 -1.55 10.18
N HIS A 109 2.55 -1.89 9.58
CA HIS A 109 1.29 -1.16 9.74
C HIS A 109 0.09 -2.05 9.40
N PHE A 110 -1.09 -1.50 9.65
CA PHE A 110 -2.36 -1.96 9.10
C PHE A 110 -2.91 -0.89 8.18
N ASP A 111 -3.60 -1.28 7.12
CA ASP A 111 -4.28 -0.32 6.25
C ASP A 111 -5.53 0.26 6.91
N ASN A 112 -5.88 1.48 6.53
CA ASN A 112 -7.19 2.07 6.83
C ASN A 112 -8.28 1.54 5.89
N ALA A 113 -7.93 1.30 4.62
CA ALA A 113 -8.83 0.72 3.64
C ALA A 113 -9.16 -0.74 3.96
N SER A 114 -10.36 -1.18 3.59
CA SER A 114 -10.82 -2.55 3.83
C SER A 114 -9.98 -3.57 3.05
N PHE A 115 -9.53 -3.22 1.87
CA PHE A 115 -8.68 -4.05 1.00
C PHE A 115 -7.76 -3.16 0.17
N ALA A 116 -6.66 -3.74 -0.28
CA ALA A 116 -5.75 -3.14 -1.25
C ALA A 116 -5.63 -4.04 -2.49
N ILE A 117 -5.55 -3.41 -3.66
CA ILE A 117 -5.29 -4.09 -4.92
C ILE A 117 -4.00 -3.52 -5.48
N THR A 118 -3.00 -4.37 -5.66
CA THR A 118 -1.70 -3.95 -6.19
C THR A 118 -1.29 -4.81 -7.37
N LEU A 119 -0.70 -4.18 -8.38
CA LEU A 119 -0.08 -4.84 -9.52
C LEU A 119 1.42 -4.61 -9.46
N MET A 120 2.21 -5.68 -9.40
CA MET A 120 3.66 -5.58 -9.42
C MET A 120 4.14 -5.22 -10.82
N ILE A 121 4.76 -4.07 -10.98
CA ILE A 121 5.31 -3.57 -12.25
C ILE A 121 6.77 -3.99 -12.39
N GLN A 122 7.55 -3.84 -11.33
CA GLN A 122 8.97 -4.18 -11.29
C GLN A 122 9.37 -4.57 -9.86
N PRO A 123 9.74 -5.83 -9.61
CA PRO A 123 10.33 -6.19 -8.33
C PRO A 123 11.75 -5.64 -8.20
N SER A 124 12.19 -5.36 -6.99
CA SER A 124 13.61 -5.12 -6.70
C SER A 124 14.40 -6.44 -6.79
N THR A 125 15.66 -6.38 -7.19
CA THR A 125 16.51 -7.58 -7.23
C THR A 125 17.00 -8.02 -5.85
N SER A 126 16.90 -7.14 -4.84
CA SER A 126 17.30 -7.43 -3.46
C SER A 126 16.57 -6.51 -2.47
N GLY A 127 16.15 -7.05 -1.34
CA GLY A 127 15.27 -6.36 -0.41
C GLY A 127 13.86 -6.16 -0.97
N GLY A 128 13.11 -5.18 -0.46
CA GLY A 128 11.76 -4.85 -0.94
C GLY A 128 10.76 -6.00 -0.82
N LYS A 129 10.95 -6.92 0.13
CA LYS A 129 10.08 -8.08 0.34
C LYS A 129 8.78 -7.63 1.01
N PHE A 130 7.66 -8.12 0.51
CA PHE A 130 6.39 -7.98 1.19
C PHE A 130 6.28 -9.04 2.29
N GLN A 131 6.17 -8.58 3.53
CA GLN A 131 6.05 -9.44 4.70
C GLN A 131 4.72 -9.20 5.40
N TYR A 132 4.11 -10.25 5.93
CA TYR A 132 2.84 -10.14 6.64
C TYR A 132 2.73 -11.14 7.79
N VAL A 133 1.82 -10.84 8.72
CA VAL A 133 1.44 -11.69 9.84
C VAL A 133 -0.08 -11.71 9.91
N VAL A 134 -0.64 -12.91 9.91
CA VAL A 134 -2.08 -13.12 10.09
C VAL A 134 -2.47 -13.01 11.58
N ASP A 135 -3.76 -12.88 11.85
CA ASP A 135 -4.33 -12.91 13.20
C ASP A 135 -3.84 -11.83 14.18
N ALA A 136 -3.12 -10.80 13.71
CA ALA A 136 -2.66 -9.70 14.56
C ALA A 136 -3.79 -8.73 14.94
N ARG A 137 -4.79 -8.59 14.07
CA ARG A 137 -5.99 -7.77 14.26
C ARG A 137 -7.21 -8.45 13.63
N ASN A 138 -8.36 -8.31 14.26
CA ASN A 138 -9.66 -8.63 13.67
C ASN A 138 -10.59 -7.45 13.89
N VAL A 139 -10.90 -6.73 12.81
CA VAL A 139 -11.72 -5.50 12.88
C VAL A 139 -13.17 -5.82 13.20
N GLU A 140 -13.72 -6.92 12.69
CA GLU A 140 -15.11 -7.32 12.93
C GLU A 140 -15.36 -7.66 14.40
N LYS A 141 -14.36 -8.26 15.07
CA LYS A 141 -14.39 -8.59 16.50
C LYS A 141 -13.81 -7.47 17.38
N ASN A 142 -13.39 -6.36 16.79
CA ASN A 142 -12.72 -5.25 17.47
C ASN A 142 -11.55 -5.73 18.38
N THR A 143 -10.72 -6.64 17.88
CA THR A 143 -9.60 -7.20 18.64
C THR A 143 -8.26 -6.87 17.99
N VAL A 144 -7.28 -6.53 18.84
CA VAL A 144 -5.89 -6.27 18.47
C VAL A 144 -4.98 -7.04 19.43
N LYS A 145 -4.13 -7.91 18.90
CA LYS A 145 -3.23 -8.76 19.71
C LYS A 145 -1.90 -8.03 19.96
N ILE A 146 -1.87 -7.07 20.87
CA ILE A 146 -0.69 -6.24 21.18
C ILE A 146 0.56 -7.10 21.48
N PRO A 147 0.52 -8.16 22.32
CA PRO A 147 1.71 -8.98 22.60
C PRO A 147 2.29 -9.65 21.35
N LEU A 148 1.45 -10.08 20.41
CA LEU A 148 1.88 -10.65 19.13
C LEU A 148 2.57 -9.57 18.28
N ILE A 149 1.95 -8.40 18.14
CA ILE A 149 2.52 -7.28 17.40
C ILE A 149 3.89 -6.88 17.95
N GLU A 150 4.01 -6.76 19.26
CA GLU A 150 5.30 -6.44 19.91
C GLU A 150 6.36 -7.51 19.68
N SER A 151 5.96 -8.79 19.65
CA SER A 151 6.87 -9.89 19.31
C SER A 151 7.37 -9.79 17.87
N VAL A 152 6.50 -9.39 16.93
CA VAL A 152 6.88 -9.12 15.53
C VAL A 152 7.86 -7.96 15.44
N LEU A 153 7.55 -6.84 16.11
CA LEU A 153 8.41 -5.65 16.12
C LEU A 153 9.79 -5.91 16.73
N LYS A 154 9.89 -6.85 17.66
CA LYS A 154 11.14 -7.31 18.29
C LYS A 154 11.83 -8.44 17.50
N ASN A 155 11.33 -8.80 16.31
CA ASN A 155 11.82 -9.92 15.47
C ASN A 155 11.81 -11.28 16.22
N LYS A 156 10.86 -11.49 17.13
CA LYS A 156 10.69 -12.72 17.93
C LYS A 156 9.51 -13.59 17.48
N TYR A 157 8.83 -13.19 16.42
CA TYR A 157 7.69 -13.90 15.85
C TYR A 157 7.97 -14.19 14.36
N PRO A 158 7.65 -15.40 13.88
CA PRO A 158 7.83 -15.73 12.47
C PRO A 158 6.93 -14.87 11.59
N VAL A 159 7.46 -14.44 10.44
CA VAL A 159 6.74 -13.63 9.47
C VAL A 159 6.69 -14.33 8.13
N GLU A 160 5.56 -14.25 7.45
CA GLU A 160 5.39 -14.78 6.12
C GLU A 160 5.97 -13.82 5.07
N ASN A 161 6.56 -14.37 4.02
CA ASN A 161 7.01 -13.60 2.87
C ASN A 161 6.14 -13.95 1.68
N LEU A 162 5.46 -12.96 1.11
CA LEU A 162 4.74 -13.14 -0.14
C LEU A 162 5.72 -12.92 -1.30
N HIS A 163 5.94 -13.98 -2.08
CA HIS A 163 6.70 -13.86 -3.31
C HIS A 163 5.81 -13.24 -4.40
N ILE A 164 6.24 -12.11 -4.95
CA ILE A 164 5.48 -11.33 -5.91
C ILE A 164 6.38 -11.04 -7.11
N GLU A 165 6.08 -11.70 -8.22
CA GLU A 165 6.75 -11.49 -9.50
C GLU A 165 6.12 -10.33 -10.28
N GLU A 166 6.80 -9.86 -11.29
CA GLU A 166 6.25 -8.85 -12.21
C GLU A 166 4.96 -9.35 -12.89
N GLY A 167 3.98 -8.46 -13.03
CA GLY A 167 2.66 -8.79 -13.55
C GLY A 167 1.71 -9.46 -12.55
N THR A 168 2.16 -9.76 -11.31
CA THR A 168 1.31 -10.35 -10.28
C THR A 168 0.34 -9.31 -9.72
N LEU A 169 -0.95 -9.65 -9.75
CA LEU A 169 -2.00 -8.90 -9.06
C LEU A 169 -2.20 -9.49 -7.66
N VAL A 170 -2.14 -8.64 -6.65
CA VAL A 170 -2.36 -9.03 -5.25
C VAL A 170 -3.58 -8.30 -4.72
N LEU A 171 -4.53 -9.05 -4.15
CA LEU A 171 -5.62 -8.55 -3.33
C LEU A 171 -5.29 -8.87 -1.88
N PHE A 172 -5.30 -7.87 -1.02
CA PHE A 172 -4.82 -7.99 0.35
C PHE A 172 -5.74 -7.28 1.36
N TYR A 173 -6.10 -8.00 2.43
CA TYR A 173 -6.88 -7.44 3.54
C TYR A 173 -5.98 -6.73 4.55
N GLY A 174 -5.36 -5.62 4.13
CA GLY A 174 -4.39 -4.88 4.92
C GLY A 174 -4.92 -4.35 6.25
N ARG A 175 -6.24 -4.16 6.36
CA ARG A 175 -6.89 -3.77 7.61
C ARG A 175 -6.75 -4.83 8.72
N ASN A 176 -6.70 -6.12 8.38
CA ASN A 176 -6.64 -7.22 9.35
C ASN A 176 -5.23 -7.81 9.49
N TYR A 177 -4.41 -7.74 8.46
CA TYR A 177 -3.09 -8.35 8.45
C TYR A 177 -2.00 -7.31 8.66
N LEU A 178 -1.20 -7.52 9.71
CA LEU A 178 -0.01 -6.72 9.95
C LEU A 178 0.98 -6.95 8.80
N HIS A 179 1.45 -5.89 8.13
CA HIS A 179 2.31 -6.06 6.96
C HIS A 179 3.34 -4.94 6.81
N ARG A 180 4.35 -5.21 6.01
CA ARG A 180 5.40 -4.24 5.65
C ARG A 180 6.02 -4.54 4.29
N VAL A 181 6.77 -3.57 3.77
CA VAL A 181 7.78 -3.78 2.73
C VAL A 181 9.16 -3.53 3.36
N THR A 182 10.04 -4.54 3.30
CA THR A 182 11.40 -4.41 3.84
C THR A 182 12.20 -3.38 3.02
N PRO A 183 13.28 -2.80 3.57
CA PRO A 183 14.13 -1.89 2.80
C PRO A 183 14.59 -2.52 1.48
N VAL A 184 14.50 -1.77 0.40
CA VAL A 184 15.11 -2.14 -0.89
C VAL A 184 16.62 -2.00 -0.76
N THR A 185 17.36 -3.05 -1.08
CA THR A 185 18.84 -3.04 -0.97
C THR A 185 19.54 -3.00 -2.32
N SER A 186 18.79 -3.21 -3.42
CA SER A 186 19.32 -3.12 -4.79
C SER A 186 19.29 -1.68 -5.33
N SER A 187 20.00 -1.44 -6.44
CA SER A 187 19.89 -0.23 -7.24
C SER A 187 18.63 -0.20 -8.10
N ILE A 188 18.02 -1.36 -8.35
CA ILE A 188 16.77 -1.48 -9.10
C ILE A 188 15.61 -1.22 -8.13
N PRO A 189 14.79 -0.18 -8.34
CA PRO A 189 13.67 0.13 -7.48
C PRO A 189 12.57 -0.92 -7.58
N ARG A 190 11.85 -1.13 -6.48
CA ARG A 190 10.58 -1.85 -6.51
C ARG A 190 9.48 -0.87 -6.93
N ILE A 191 8.73 -1.23 -7.96
CA ILE A 191 7.64 -0.40 -8.51
C ILE A 191 6.36 -1.23 -8.54
N LEU A 192 5.28 -0.69 -8.00
CA LEU A 192 3.95 -1.29 -8.11
C LEU A 192 2.91 -0.22 -8.41
N ALA A 193 1.83 -0.64 -9.04
CA ALA A 193 0.62 0.17 -9.14
C ALA A 193 -0.39 -0.25 -8.08
N THR A 194 -1.12 0.71 -7.52
CA THR A 194 -2.33 0.48 -6.72
C THR A 194 -3.56 0.84 -7.53
N LEU A 195 -4.59 0.01 -7.45
CA LEU A 195 -5.88 0.19 -8.09
C LEU A 195 -6.93 0.29 -6.98
N ASN A 196 -7.19 1.52 -6.55
CA ASN A 196 -7.95 1.77 -5.33
C ASN A 196 -9.45 1.94 -5.60
N TYR A 197 -10.25 1.11 -4.96
CA TYR A 197 -11.69 1.24 -4.90
C TYR A 197 -12.14 1.29 -3.45
N ASN A 198 -13.35 1.75 -3.25
CA ASN A 198 -14.00 1.76 -1.94
C ASN A 198 -15.47 1.28 -2.06
N HIS A 199 -16.13 1.06 -0.92
CA HIS A 199 -17.51 0.58 -0.87
C HIS A 199 -18.54 1.71 -0.89
N GLU A 200 -18.12 2.95 -0.73
CA GLU A 200 -18.97 4.13 -0.65
C GLU A 200 -18.79 4.99 -1.91
N LYS A 201 -19.92 5.43 -2.45
CA LYS A 201 -19.92 6.37 -3.57
C LYS A 201 -19.51 7.77 -3.08
N ASP A 202 -18.81 8.49 -3.94
CA ASP A 202 -18.38 9.88 -3.71
C ASP A 202 -17.40 10.06 -2.52
N LEU A 203 -16.79 8.97 -2.05
CA LEU A 203 -15.74 9.02 -1.03
C LEU A 203 -14.44 9.61 -1.61
N GLN A 204 -13.87 10.57 -0.92
CA GLN A 204 -12.51 11.09 -1.16
C GLN A 204 -11.53 10.49 -0.15
N LEU A 205 -10.27 10.33 -0.54
CA LEU A 205 -9.22 10.01 0.41
C LEU A 205 -9.04 11.18 1.39
N GLU A 206 -8.82 10.88 2.66
CA GLU A 206 -8.63 11.91 3.70
C GLU A 206 -7.53 12.92 3.31
N GLU A 207 -7.72 14.20 3.63
CA GLU A 207 -6.80 15.28 3.29
C GLU A 207 -5.38 15.01 3.79
N ASN A 208 -5.23 14.56 5.03
CA ASN A 208 -3.92 14.22 5.61
C ASN A 208 -3.22 13.11 4.81
N ALA A 209 -3.96 12.14 4.31
CA ALA A 209 -3.40 11.07 3.49
C ALA A 209 -2.98 11.60 2.11
N ARG A 210 -3.79 12.46 1.47
CA ARG A 210 -3.45 13.12 0.20
C ARG A 210 -2.19 13.98 0.34
N LEU A 211 -2.10 14.81 1.37
CA LEU A 211 -0.90 15.60 1.67
C LEU A 211 0.32 14.71 1.93
N THR A 212 0.14 13.61 2.65
CA THR A 212 1.23 12.68 2.97
C THR A 212 1.76 11.98 1.72
N PHE A 213 0.88 11.47 0.85
CA PHE A 213 1.30 10.65 -0.29
C PHE A 213 1.54 11.43 -1.56
N PHE A 214 0.89 12.58 -1.73
CA PHE A 214 0.95 13.35 -2.97
C PHE A 214 1.48 14.78 -2.78
N GLY A 215 1.62 15.24 -1.54
CA GLY A 215 2.08 16.60 -1.22
C GLY A 215 1.08 17.71 -1.55
N ARG A 216 -0.15 17.36 -1.96
CA ARG A 216 -1.20 18.29 -2.40
C ARG A 216 -2.60 17.71 -2.22
N LEU A 217 -3.63 18.54 -2.34
CA LEU A 217 -5.04 18.12 -2.17
C LEU A 217 -5.80 18.00 -3.52
N HIS A 218 -5.28 18.65 -4.57
CA HIS A 218 -5.87 18.71 -5.91
C HIS A 218 -4.82 18.50 -6.99
#